data_a99fb3d698699364336ae1d8f5d873e1
#
_entry.id   a99fb3d698699364336ae1d8f5d873e1
#
_cell.length_a   1.000
_cell.length_b   1.000
_cell.length_c   1.000
_cell.angle_alpha   90.00
_cell.angle_beta   90.00
_cell.angle_gamma   90.00
#
_symmetry.space_group_name_H-M   'P 1'
#
loop_
_entity.id
_entity.type
_entity.pdbx_description
1 polymer ?
#
loop_
_entity_poly.entity_id
_entity_poly.type
_entity_poly.pdbx_seq_one_letter_code
_entity_poly.pdbx_strand_id
1 'polypeptide(L)'
;MKRVGIDIGSTTVKIAVLDDNNNILFSAYERHYANIQETLRAIMERAYNELGDCDIAPMITGSGGLSISKHLDIPFVQEVVSVATSLKSYAPQTDVAIELGGEDAKIIYFTDGIEQRMNGICAGGTGSFIDQMATLLKTDAAGLNTYAKDYQALYPIAARCGVFAKTDIQPLINEGASKPDLAASIFQAVVNQTISGLACGKPIRGNVAFLGGPLHFLTELKPVSYTHLRAHETLSD
;
A
#
# COMPACT_ATOMS: atom_id res chain seq x y z
N MET A 1 12.18 26.95 -7.48
CA MET A 1 10.71 26.70 -7.31
C MET A 1 10.55 25.31 -6.70
N LYS A 2 9.84 25.16 -5.56
CA LYS A 2 9.67 23.84 -4.94
C LYS A 2 8.58 23.03 -5.66
N ARG A 3 8.83 21.74 -5.86
CA ARG A 3 7.83 20.83 -6.47
C ARG A 3 7.00 20.17 -5.40
N VAL A 4 5.67 20.19 -5.53
CA VAL A 4 4.73 19.65 -4.55
C VAL A 4 3.93 18.54 -5.19
N GLY A 5 4.17 17.30 -4.74
CA GLY A 5 3.34 16.14 -5.12
C GLY A 5 2.27 15.91 -4.08
N ILE A 6 1.02 15.78 -4.52
CA ILE A 6 -0.15 15.52 -3.67
C ILE A 6 -0.80 14.24 -4.17
N ASP A 7 -0.80 13.20 -3.33
CA ASP A 7 -1.47 11.93 -3.61
C ASP A 7 -2.72 11.80 -2.73
N ILE A 8 -3.88 11.76 -3.39
CA ILE A 8 -5.18 11.61 -2.73
C ILE A 8 -5.71 10.22 -3.04
N GLY A 9 -5.39 9.28 -2.16
CA GLY A 9 -5.88 7.92 -2.26
C GLY A 9 -7.26 7.73 -1.64
N SER A 10 -7.78 6.51 -1.66
CA SER A 10 -9.10 6.16 -1.11
C SER A 10 -9.21 6.35 0.41
N THR A 11 -8.11 6.20 1.14
CA THR A 11 -8.08 6.28 2.62
C THR A 11 -7.14 7.32 3.18
N THR A 12 -6.19 7.83 2.38
CA THR A 12 -5.09 8.68 2.83
C THR A 12 -4.82 9.84 1.90
N VAL A 13 -4.34 10.96 2.47
CA VAL A 13 -3.70 12.06 1.74
C VAL A 13 -2.21 12.04 2.04
N LYS A 14 -1.39 12.17 1.01
CA LYS A 14 0.06 12.23 1.13
C LYS A 14 0.57 13.47 0.39
N ILE A 15 1.56 14.13 0.97
CA ILE A 15 2.22 15.28 0.35
C ILE A 15 3.73 15.06 0.43
N ALA A 16 4.43 15.37 -0.65
CA ALA A 16 5.88 15.48 -0.68
C ALA A 16 6.28 16.80 -1.34
N VAL A 17 7.17 17.54 -0.68
CA VAL A 17 7.76 18.76 -1.22
C VAL A 17 9.22 18.50 -1.51
N LEU A 18 9.64 18.77 -2.75
CA LEU A 18 10.98 18.51 -3.23
C LEU A 18 11.68 19.84 -3.60
N ASP A 19 13.01 19.88 -3.39
CA ASP A 19 13.87 20.91 -3.98
C ASP A 19 14.18 20.60 -5.47
N ASP A 20 15.01 21.46 -6.08
CA ASP A 20 15.41 21.30 -7.49
C ASP A 20 16.34 20.09 -7.70
N ASN A 21 16.93 19.54 -6.64
CA ASN A 21 17.81 18.36 -6.66
C ASN A 21 17.06 17.04 -6.32
N ASN A 22 15.74 17.07 -6.20
CA ASN A 22 14.88 15.97 -5.76
C ASN A 22 15.07 15.56 -4.28
N ASN A 23 15.66 16.40 -3.44
CA ASN A 23 15.67 16.12 -2.01
C ASN A 23 14.29 16.41 -1.42
N ILE A 24 13.85 15.56 -0.50
CA ILE A 24 12.57 15.75 0.21
C ILE A 24 12.80 16.81 1.30
N LEU A 25 12.11 17.95 1.16
CA LEU A 25 12.10 19.03 2.14
C LEU A 25 11.00 18.87 3.19
N PHE A 26 9.86 18.29 2.79
CA PHE A 26 8.72 18.01 3.65
C PHE A 26 8.00 16.77 3.14
N SER A 27 7.47 15.96 4.04
CA SER A 27 6.57 14.86 3.68
C SER A 27 5.53 14.61 4.76
N ALA A 28 4.33 14.23 4.33
CA ALA A 28 3.24 13.85 5.22
C ALA A 28 2.43 12.69 4.64
N TYR A 29 1.93 11.83 5.52
CA TYR A 29 1.07 10.71 5.21
C TYR A 29 -0.02 10.63 6.28
N GLU A 30 -1.28 10.91 5.92
CA GLU A 30 -2.37 10.95 6.87
C GLU A 30 -3.65 10.28 6.37
N ARG A 31 -4.38 9.63 7.27
CA ARG A 31 -5.72 9.12 6.98
C ARG A 31 -6.71 10.28 6.99
N HIS A 32 -7.55 10.37 5.96
CA HIS A 32 -8.52 11.46 5.83
C HIS A 32 -9.90 11.16 6.41
N TYR A 33 -10.22 9.92 6.74
CA TYR A 33 -11.53 9.52 7.34
C TYR A 33 -12.72 10.20 6.63
N ALA A 34 -12.71 10.23 5.29
CA ALA A 34 -13.66 10.94 4.42
C ALA A 34 -13.61 12.49 4.46
N ASN A 35 -12.71 13.11 5.25
CA ASN A 35 -12.51 14.56 5.34
C ASN A 35 -11.28 15.01 4.54
N ILE A 36 -11.27 14.72 3.23
CA ILE A 36 -10.10 14.94 2.35
C ILE A 36 -9.67 16.41 2.36
N GLN A 37 -10.61 17.36 2.22
CA GLN A 37 -10.29 18.79 2.12
C GLN A 37 -9.65 19.32 3.39
N GLU A 38 -10.18 18.94 4.55
CA GLU A 38 -9.65 19.38 5.84
C GLU A 38 -8.27 18.78 6.12
N THR A 39 -8.09 17.48 5.80
CA THR A 39 -6.78 16.81 5.92
C THR A 39 -5.75 17.45 5.01
N LEU A 40 -6.10 17.70 3.73
CA LEU A 40 -5.22 18.36 2.79
C LEU A 40 -4.82 19.76 3.28
N ARG A 41 -5.80 20.56 3.75
CA ARG A 41 -5.54 21.90 4.29
C ARG A 41 -4.58 21.84 5.48
N ALA A 42 -4.83 20.96 6.44
CA ALA A 42 -4.00 20.83 7.64
C ALA A 42 -2.55 20.44 7.29
N ILE A 43 -2.35 19.53 6.32
CA ILE A 43 -1.00 19.16 5.87
C ILE A 43 -0.32 20.34 5.16
N MET A 44 -1.05 21.08 4.30
CA MET A 44 -0.50 22.24 3.60
C MET A 44 -0.13 23.38 4.55
N GLU A 45 -0.93 23.64 5.60
CA GLU A 45 -0.61 24.61 6.64
C GLU A 45 0.68 24.24 7.40
N ARG A 46 0.88 22.94 7.70
CA ARG A 46 2.15 22.47 8.32
C ARG A 46 3.33 22.64 7.38
N ALA A 47 3.17 22.29 6.11
CA ALA A 47 4.21 22.48 5.11
C ALA A 47 4.60 23.97 4.97
N TYR A 48 3.62 24.88 4.97
CA TYR A 48 3.83 26.31 4.95
C TYR A 48 4.57 26.81 6.21
N ASN A 49 4.15 26.36 7.39
CA ASN A 49 4.79 26.75 8.65
C ASN A 49 6.25 26.28 8.72
N GLU A 50 6.58 25.15 8.13
CA GLU A 50 7.94 24.60 8.15
C GLU A 50 8.84 25.21 7.06
N LEU A 51 8.30 25.43 5.86
CA LEU A 51 9.08 25.83 4.69
C LEU A 51 9.03 27.31 4.38
N GLY A 52 8.11 28.07 5.00
CA GLY A 52 7.86 29.47 4.75
C GLY A 52 7.20 29.75 3.40
N ASP A 53 7.07 31.04 3.09
CA ASP A 53 6.53 31.49 1.81
C ASP A 53 7.50 31.21 0.66
N CYS A 54 7.01 30.54 -0.37
CA CYS A 54 7.84 30.14 -1.51
C CYS A 54 6.99 29.80 -2.74
N ASP A 55 7.57 29.98 -3.93
CA ASP A 55 6.97 29.54 -5.18
C ASP A 55 6.93 28.02 -5.24
N ILE A 56 5.75 27.46 -5.59
CA ILE A 56 5.52 26.04 -5.72
C ILE A 56 5.00 25.64 -7.11
N ALA A 57 5.37 24.44 -7.54
CA ALA A 57 4.82 23.75 -8.70
C ALA A 57 4.07 22.51 -8.20
N PRO A 58 2.74 22.60 -7.99
CA PRO A 58 1.95 21.49 -7.50
C PRO A 58 1.56 20.52 -8.62
N MET A 59 1.41 19.24 -8.27
CA MET A 59 0.84 18.19 -9.10
C MET A 59 0.05 17.21 -8.25
N ILE A 60 -1.10 16.76 -8.74
CA ILE A 60 -2.01 15.87 -8.02
C ILE A 60 -2.02 14.50 -8.68
N THR A 61 -2.09 13.46 -7.87
CA THR A 61 -2.31 12.07 -8.24
C THR A 61 -3.26 11.40 -7.26
N GLY A 62 -3.53 10.11 -7.46
CA GLY A 62 -4.38 9.33 -6.58
C GLY A 62 -5.82 9.19 -7.06
N SER A 63 -6.48 8.11 -6.64
CA SER A 63 -7.85 7.77 -7.07
C SER A 63 -8.89 8.84 -6.71
N GLY A 64 -8.70 9.58 -5.61
CA GLY A 64 -9.53 10.71 -5.19
C GLY A 64 -9.09 12.08 -5.76
N GLY A 65 -7.94 12.13 -6.44
CA GLY A 65 -7.29 13.39 -6.81
C GLY A 65 -7.91 14.13 -7.99
N LEU A 66 -8.54 13.42 -8.92
CA LEU A 66 -9.01 14.02 -10.19
C LEU A 66 -10.04 15.15 -10.00
N SER A 67 -10.96 15.01 -9.07
CA SER A 67 -11.97 16.03 -8.78
C SER A 67 -11.34 17.29 -8.16
N ILE A 68 -10.39 17.11 -7.23
CA ILE A 68 -9.70 18.21 -6.56
C ILE A 68 -8.76 18.93 -7.53
N SER A 69 -8.05 18.20 -8.38
CA SER A 69 -7.23 18.73 -9.47
C SER A 69 -8.01 19.71 -10.34
N LYS A 70 -9.20 19.30 -10.79
CA LYS A 70 -10.08 20.16 -11.60
C LYS A 70 -10.59 21.39 -10.84
N HIS A 71 -10.90 21.22 -9.56
CA HIS A 71 -11.43 22.31 -8.74
C HIS A 71 -10.37 23.37 -8.43
N LEU A 72 -9.12 22.95 -8.21
CA LEU A 72 -8.00 23.83 -7.89
C LEU A 72 -7.20 24.29 -9.12
N ASP A 73 -7.55 23.83 -10.31
CA ASP A 73 -6.81 24.05 -11.57
C ASP A 73 -5.32 23.62 -11.46
N ILE A 74 -5.08 22.49 -10.79
CA ILE A 74 -3.76 21.89 -10.62
C ILE A 74 -3.63 20.68 -11.56
N PRO A 75 -2.49 20.51 -12.28
CA PRO A 75 -2.27 19.36 -13.14
C PRO A 75 -2.45 18.01 -12.41
N PHE A 76 -3.07 17.05 -13.10
CA PHE A 76 -3.25 15.67 -12.62
C PHE A 76 -2.36 14.72 -13.41
N VAL A 77 -1.76 13.76 -12.72
CA VAL A 77 -1.01 12.65 -13.30
C VAL A 77 -1.54 11.31 -12.77
N GLN A 78 -1.60 10.31 -13.62
CA GLN A 78 -2.02 8.97 -13.21
C GLN A 78 -1.00 8.33 -12.26
N GLU A 79 -1.47 7.56 -11.28
CA GLU A 79 -0.62 6.91 -10.27
C GLU A 79 0.48 6.05 -10.88
N VAL A 80 0.17 5.25 -11.91
CA VAL A 80 1.17 4.40 -12.57
C VAL A 80 2.32 5.20 -13.16
N VAL A 81 2.04 6.39 -13.70
CA VAL A 81 3.06 7.30 -14.25
C VAL A 81 3.90 7.90 -13.13
N SER A 82 3.26 8.30 -12.02
CA SER A 82 3.93 8.82 -10.84
C SER A 82 4.88 7.78 -10.23
N VAL A 83 4.39 6.55 -10.03
CA VAL A 83 5.18 5.43 -9.49
C VAL A 83 6.35 5.09 -10.41
N ALA A 84 6.11 4.94 -11.72
CA ALA A 84 7.16 4.63 -12.69
C ALA A 84 8.25 5.72 -12.73
N THR A 85 7.85 7.00 -12.69
CA THR A 85 8.78 8.13 -12.67
C THR A 85 9.62 8.14 -11.39
N SER A 86 9.00 7.92 -10.25
CA SER A 86 9.67 7.84 -8.95
C SER A 86 10.68 6.69 -8.91
N LEU A 87 10.27 5.49 -9.30
CA LEU A 87 11.15 4.31 -9.31
C LEU A 87 12.33 4.50 -10.28
N LYS A 88 12.09 5.07 -11.46
CA LYS A 88 13.17 5.39 -12.39
C LYS A 88 14.21 6.34 -11.80
N SER A 89 13.81 7.23 -10.91
CA SER A 89 14.69 8.22 -10.27
C SER A 89 15.40 7.67 -9.04
N TYR A 90 14.72 6.90 -8.19
CA TYR A 90 15.22 6.49 -6.87
C TYR A 90 15.61 5.02 -6.79
N ALA A 91 15.06 4.16 -7.65
CA ALA A 91 15.33 2.73 -7.69
C ALA A 91 15.32 2.20 -9.13
N PRO A 92 16.23 2.68 -10.00
CA PRO A 92 16.21 2.39 -11.44
C PRO A 92 16.40 0.91 -11.80
N GLN A 93 16.88 0.11 -10.86
CA GLN A 93 17.05 -1.34 -11.01
C GLN A 93 15.76 -2.14 -10.78
N THR A 94 14.62 -1.48 -10.48
CA THR A 94 13.36 -2.17 -10.19
C THR A 94 12.80 -2.83 -11.44
N ASP A 95 12.59 -4.15 -11.37
CA ASP A 95 11.95 -4.95 -12.43
C ASP A 95 10.45 -5.07 -12.21
N VAL A 96 10.02 -5.17 -10.95
CA VAL A 96 8.61 -5.31 -10.56
C VAL A 96 8.32 -4.44 -9.35
N ALA A 97 7.19 -3.73 -9.35
CA ALA A 97 6.68 -3.05 -8.16
C ALA A 97 5.36 -3.70 -7.72
N ILE A 98 5.25 -3.96 -6.41
CA ILE A 98 4.03 -4.43 -5.75
C ILE A 98 3.58 -3.32 -4.81
N GLU A 99 2.40 -2.78 -5.06
CA GLU A 99 1.80 -1.72 -4.25
C GLU A 99 0.56 -2.25 -3.53
N LEU A 100 0.54 -2.10 -2.21
CA LEU A 100 -0.66 -2.33 -1.41
C LEU A 100 -1.18 -0.98 -0.90
N GLY A 101 -2.30 -0.54 -1.46
CA GLY A 101 -3.00 0.67 -1.06
C GLY A 101 -4.02 0.43 0.06
N GLY A 102 -4.84 1.44 0.32
CA GLY A 102 -5.94 1.36 1.28
C GLY A 102 -7.04 0.41 0.81
N GLU A 103 -7.47 0.51 -0.43
CA GLU A 103 -8.56 -0.30 -1.01
C GLU A 103 -8.16 -0.99 -2.30
N ASP A 104 -7.01 -0.66 -2.87
CA ASP A 104 -6.47 -1.24 -4.08
C ASP A 104 -5.12 -1.91 -3.85
N ALA A 105 -4.80 -2.85 -4.70
CA ALA A 105 -3.50 -3.49 -4.79
C ALA A 105 -3.09 -3.55 -6.26
N LYS A 106 -1.82 -3.29 -6.54
CA LYS A 106 -1.29 -3.22 -7.90
C LYS A 106 0.02 -3.97 -8.01
N ILE A 107 0.26 -4.57 -9.17
CA ILE A 107 1.57 -5.05 -9.58
C ILE A 107 1.93 -4.37 -10.91
N ILE A 108 3.16 -3.87 -10.99
CA ILE A 108 3.67 -3.17 -12.16
C ILE A 108 4.96 -3.85 -12.58
N TYR A 109 5.01 -4.32 -13.82
CA TYR A 109 6.20 -4.89 -14.45
C TYR A 109 6.86 -3.84 -15.35
N PHE A 110 8.20 -3.77 -15.32
CA PHE A 110 8.99 -2.80 -16.09
C PHE A 110 9.89 -3.43 -17.14
N THR A 111 9.95 -4.77 -17.21
CA THR A 111 10.95 -5.49 -18.02
C THR A 111 10.77 -5.32 -19.54
N ASP A 112 9.51 -5.35 -20.03
CA ASP A 112 9.20 -5.24 -21.47
C ASP A 112 8.24 -4.07 -21.77
N GLY A 113 8.43 -2.96 -21.10
CA GLY A 113 7.51 -1.84 -21.06
C GLY A 113 6.80 -1.78 -19.71
N ILE A 114 5.79 -0.91 -19.59
CA ILE A 114 5.01 -0.79 -18.34
C ILE A 114 3.73 -1.61 -18.50
N GLU A 115 3.65 -2.74 -17.79
CA GLU A 115 2.42 -3.52 -17.65
C GLU A 115 1.91 -3.41 -16.23
N GLN A 116 0.70 -2.89 -16.05
CA GLN A 116 0.04 -2.80 -14.75
C GLN A 116 -1.13 -3.77 -14.67
N ARG A 117 -1.25 -4.43 -13.52
CA ARG A 117 -2.45 -5.18 -13.12
C ARG A 117 -2.89 -4.67 -11.75
N MET A 118 -4.19 -4.62 -11.56
CA MET A 118 -4.80 -4.14 -10.32
C MET A 118 -5.88 -5.13 -9.88
N ASN A 119 -6.08 -5.25 -8.57
CA ASN A 119 -7.23 -6.00 -8.06
C ASN A 119 -8.52 -5.40 -8.62
N GLY A 120 -9.53 -6.27 -8.78
CA GLY A 120 -10.85 -5.84 -9.24
C GLY A 120 -11.63 -5.09 -8.14
N ILE A 121 -12.93 -5.34 -8.07
CA ILE A 121 -13.85 -4.63 -7.17
C ILE A 121 -13.64 -5.00 -5.68
N CYS A 122 -12.91 -6.06 -5.38
CA CYS A 122 -12.76 -6.57 -4.00
C CYS A 122 -11.49 -6.01 -3.33
N ALA A 123 -11.64 -5.39 -2.17
CA ALA A 123 -10.54 -4.91 -1.34
C ALA A 123 -9.76 -6.03 -0.60
N GLY A 124 -9.98 -7.31 -0.94
CA GLY A 124 -9.22 -8.42 -0.39
C GLY A 124 -7.71 -8.25 -0.63
N GLY A 125 -6.91 -8.45 0.40
CA GLY A 125 -5.46 -8.27 0.31
C GLY A 125 -4.98 -6.81 0.37
N THR A 126 -5.82 -5.87 0.77
CA THR A 126 -5.49 -4.43 0.88
C THR A 126 -5.45 -3.95 2.33
N GLY A 127 -5.12 -2.68 2.55
CA GLY A 127 -5.14 -2.06 3.87
C GLY A 127 -6.50 -2.16 4.57
N SER A 128 -7.60 -1.95 3.84
CA SER A 128 -8.97 -2.08 4.38
C SER A 128 -9.29 -3.51 4.84
N PHE A 129 -8.79 -4.52 4.12
CA PHE A 129 -8.90 -5.91 4.57
C PHE A 129 -8.15 -6.12 5.90
N ILE A 130 -6.92 -5.60 6.00
CA ILE A 130 -6.11 -5.69 7.23
C ILE A 130 -6.83 -5.00 8.39
N ASP A 131 -7.36 -3.80 8.19
CA ASP A 131 -8.11 -3.06 9.21
C ASP A 131 -9.37 -3.81 9.69
N GLN A 132 -10.11 -4.45 8.76
CA GLN A 132 -11.28 -5.28 9.11
C GLN A 132 -10.87 -6.51 9.95
N MET A 133 -9.79 -7.18 9.59
CA MET A 133 -9.31 -8.35 10.34
C MET A 133 -8.73 -7.96 11.70
N ALA A 134 -8.05 -6.83 11.78
CA ALA A 134 -7.58 -6.27 13.05
C ALA A 134 -8.74 -5.98 14.00
N THR A 135 -9.83 -5.38 13.49
CA THR A 135 -11.05 -5.12 14.26
C THR A 135 -11.66 -6.42 14.80
N LEU A 136 -11.67 -7.50 14.02
CA LEU A 136 -12.16 -8.80 14.45
C LEU A 136 -11.35 -9.36 15.64
N LEU A 137 -10.04 -9.11 15.67
CA LEU A 137 -9.15 -9.49 16.76
C LEU A 137 -9.11 -8.46 17.91
N LYS A 138 -9.98 -7.43 17.86
CA LYS A 138 -10.06 -6.32 18.83
C LYS A 138 -8.73 -5.59 18.97
N THR A 139 -8.14 -5.21 17.84
CA THR A 139 -6.90 -4.45 17.73
C THR A 139 -6.95 -3.57 16.48
N ASP A 140 -5.87 -2.86 16.18
CA ASP A 140 -5.63 -2.14 14.93
C ASP A 140 -4.53 -2.81 14.08
N ALA A 141 -4.21 -2.24 12.93
CA ALA A 141 -3.18 -2.78 12.05
C ALA A 141 -1.79 -2.85 12.71
N ALA A 142 -1.45 -1.87 13.56
CA ALA A 142 -0.18 -1.86 14.29
C ALA A 142 -0.13 -2.96 15.36
N GLY A 143 -1.22 -3.16 16.08
CA GLY A 143 -1.37 -4.26 17.03
C GLY A 143 -1.35 -5.63 16.35
N LEU A 144 -1.97 -5.76 15.17
CA LEU A 144 -1.88 -6.97 14.36
C LEU A 144 -0.43 -7.27 13.98
N ASN A 145 0.32 -6.25 13.54
CA ASN A 145 1.73 -6.37 13.23
C ASN A 145 2.57 -6.80 14.44
N THR A 146 2.24 -6.27 15.62
CA THR A 146 2.91 -6.65 16.87
C THR A 146 2.64 -8.11 17.23
N TYR A 147 1.39 -8.57 17.13
CA TYR A 147 1.05 -9.99 17.38
C TYR A 147 1.77 -10.92 16.41
N ALA A 148 1.86 -10.57 15.13
CA ALA A 148 2.44 -11.44 14.11
C ALA A 148 3.93 -11.78 14.34
N LYS A 149 4.64 -11.09 15.23
CA LYS A 149 6.05 -11.36 15.56
C LYS A 149 6.26 -12.71 16.24
N ASP A 150 5.32 -13.13 17.06
CA ASP A 150 5.47 -14.26 17.99
C ASP A 150 4.65 -15.49 17.56
N TYR A 151 4.29 -15.59 16.27
CA TYR A 151 3.49 -16.71 15.76
C TYR A 151 4.27 -18.04 15.82
N GLN A 152 3.51 -19.13 16.03
CA GLN A 152 4.04 -20.50 16.05
C GLN A 152 3.40 -21.36 14.94
N ALA A 153 2.20 -21.00 14.48
CA ALA A 153 1.47 -21.74 13.46
C ALA A 153 0.77 -20.81 12.47
N LEU A 154 0.56 -21.30 11.26
CA LEU A 154 -0.19 -20.58 10.22
C LEU A 154 -1.43 -21.39 9.84
N TYR A 155 -2.58 -20.72 9.78
CA TYR A 155 -3.85 -21.28 9.38
C TYR A 155 -4.22 -20.84 7.97
N PRO A 156 -4.85 -21.72 7.14
CA PRO A 156 -5.35 -21.33 5.84
C PRO A 156 -6.55 -20.36 6.01
N ILE A 157 -6.40 -19.14 5.52
CA ILE A 157 -7.44 -18.11 5.52
C ILE A 157 -7.66 -17.65 4.09
N ALA A 158 -8.94 -17.58 3.66
CA ALA A 158 -9.30 -17.10 2.35
C ALA A 158 -9.19 -15.55 2.30
N ALA A 159 -8.25 -15.05 1.50
CA ALA A 159 -8.00 -13.61 1.37
C ALA A 159 -8.90 -12.91 0.33
N ARG A 160 -9.73 -13.64 -0.42
CA ARG A 160 -10.51 -13.09 -1.54
C ARG A 160 -11.60 -12.10 -1.12
N CYS A 161 -12.15 -12.26 0.07
CA CYS A 161 -13.22 -11.41 0.59
C CYS A 161 -13.18 -11.40 2.11
N GLY A 162 -13.31 -10.20 2.71
CA GLY A 162 -13.34 -10.05 4.17
C GLY A 162 -14.44 -10.86 4.85
N VAL A 163 -15.56 -11.13 4.18
CA VAL A 163 -16.65 -11.98 4.71
C VAL A 163 -16.17 -13.43 4.83
N PHE A 164 -15.57 -14.00 3.78
CA PHE A 164 -15.04 -15.37 3.84
C PHE A 164 -13.89 -15.50 4.82
N ALA A 165 -12.96 -14.53 4.84
CA ALA A 165 -11.89 -14.51 5.83
C ALA A 165 -12.44 -14.53 7.27
N LYS A 166 -13.50 -13.77 7.53
CA LYS A 166 -14.16 -13.77 8.84
C LYS A 166 -14.77 -15.13 9.19
N THR A 167 -15.36 -15.82 8.22
CA THR A 167 -15.92 -17.17 8.44
C THR A 167 -14.84 -18.23 8.67
N ASP A 168 -13.63 -18.04 8.15
CA ASP A 168 -12.49 -18.91 8.43
C ASP A 168 -11.87 -18.61 9.81
N ILE A 169 -11.76 -17.34 10.18
CA ILE A 169 -11.12 -16.91 11.42
C ILE A 169 -12.00 -17.18 12.65
N GLN A 170 -13.31 -17.01 12.56
CA GLN A 170 -14.20 -17.14 13.72
C GLN A 170 -14.18 -18.55 14.36
N PRO A 171 -14.22 -19.67 13.62
CA PRO A 171 -14.02 -20.99 14.19
C PRO A 171 -12.67 -21.14 14.91
N LEU A 172 -11.59 -20.65 14.30
CA LEU A 172 -10.24 -20.70 14.90
C LEU A 172 -10.18 -19.97 16.24
N ILE A 173 -10.84 -18.79 16.35
CA ILE A 173 -10.95 -18.07 17.62
C ILE A 173 -11.70 -18.92 18.66
N ASN A 174 -12.80 -19.57 18.26
CA ASN A 174 -13.61 -20.41 19.15
C ASN A 174 -12.87 -21.68 19.61
N GLU A 175 -11.97 -22.18 18.78
CA GLU A 175 -11.08 -23.33 19.07
C GLU A 175 -9.83 -22.94 19.91
N GLY A 176 -9.66 -21.64 20.19
CA GLY A 176 -8.58 -21.15 21.04
C GLY A 176 -7.28 -20.86 20.30
N ALA A 177 -7.32 -20.66 18.99
CA ALA A 177 -6.14 -20.21 18.23
C ALA A 177 -5.60 -18.90 18.79
N SER A 178 -4.27 -18.79 18.87
CA SER A 178 -3.60 -17.63 19.46
C SER A 178 -3.73 -16.39 18.55
N LYS A 179 -3.76 -15.21 19.15
CA LYS A 179 -3.74 -13.95 18.36
C LYS A 179 -2.50 -13.81 17.49
N PRO A 180 -1.28 -14.18 17.94
CA PRO A 180 -0.09 -14.23 17.10
C PRO A 180 -0.27 -15.07 15.84
N ASP A 181 -0.75 -16.28 15.97
CA ASP A 181 -0.96 -17.20 14.83
C ASP A 181 -2.01 -16.68 13.86
N LEU A 182 -3.12 -16.13 14.37
CA LEU A 182 -4.17 -15.52 13.56
C LEU A 182 -3.64 -14.29 12.81
N ALA A 183 -2.86 -13.44 13.46
CA ALA A 183 -2.30 -12.23 12.85
C ALA A 183 -1.32 -12.58 11.70
N ALA A 184 -0.41 -13.53 11.91
CA ALA A 184 0.50 -14.01 10.88
C ALA A 184 -0.26 -14.69 9.73
N SER A 185 -1.31 -15.46 10.03
CA SER A 185 -2.17 -16.11 9.03
C SER A 185 -2.93 -15.09 8.17
N ILE A 186 -3.39 -13.99 8.76
CA ILE A 186 -4.00 -12.87 8.03
C ILE A 186 -2.99 -12.24 7.07
N PHE A 187 -1.76 -11.98 7.50
CA PHE A 187 -0.71 -11.45 6.63
C PHE A 187 -0.36 -12.42 5.50
N GLN A 188 -0.26 -13.72 5.80
CA GLN A 188 -0.06 -14.75 4.77
C GLN A 188 -1.21 -14.75 3.74
N ALA A 189 -2.45 -14.58 4.19
CA ALA A 189 -3.60 -14.48 3.31
C ALA A 189 -3.53 -13.25 2.37
N VAL A 190 -3.09 -12.09 2.88
CA VAL A 190 -2.83 -10.87 2.08
C VAL A 190 -1.81 -11.15 0.99
N VAL A 191 -0.69 -11.79 1.32
CA VAL A 191 0.37 -12.13 0.37
C VAL A 191 -0.12 -13.11 -0.69
N ASN A 192 -0.81 -14.16 -0.28
CA ASN A 192 -1.39 -15.15 -1.20
C ASN A 192 -2.35 -14.49 -2.20
N GLN A 193 -3.19 -13.56 -1.72
CA GLN A 193 -4.11 -12.81 -2.58
C GLN A 193 -3.36 -11.91 -3.58
N THR A 194 -2.31 -11.22 -3.13
CA THR A 194 -1.48 -10.36 -3.98
C THR A 194 -0.84 -11.19 -5.11
N ILE A 195 -0.21 -12.31 -4.76
CA ILE A 195 0.49 -13.13 -5.74
C ILE A 195 -0.51 -13.81 -6.69
N SER A 196 -1.51 -14.51 -6.17
CA SER A 196 -2.46 -15.25 -7.01
C SER A 196 -3.41 -14.34 -7.78
N GLY A 197 -3.85 -13.25 -7.16
CA GLY A 197 -4.84 -12.32 -7.73
C GLY A 197 -4.26 -11.32 -8.72
N LEU A 198 -3.03 -10.84 -8.49
CA LEU A 198 -2.40 -9.83 -9.34
C LEU A 198 -1.45 -10.43 -10.36
N ALA A 199 -0.55 -11.32 -9.95
CA ALA A 199 0.41 -11.92 -10.87
C ALA A 199 -0.28 -12.84 -11.88
N CYS A 200 -1.36 -13.57 -11.48
CA CYS A 200 -2.13 -14.43 -12.37
C CYS A 200 -1.23 -15.37 -13.20
N GLY A 201 -0.22 -15.97 -12.56
CA GLY A 201 0.72 -16.88 -13.21
C GLY A 201 1.89 -16.21 -13.93
N LYS A 202 1.94 -14.87 -14.04
CA LYS A 202 3.14 -14.17 -14.55
C LYS A 202 4.22 -14.20 -13.47
N PRO A 203 5.45 -14.64 -13.79
CA PRO A 203 6.54 -14.68 -12.82
C PRO A 203 6.85 -13.29 -12.24
N ILE A 204 7.11 -13.24 -10.93
CA ILE A 204 7.63 -12.07 -10.25
C ILE A 204 9.12 -12.33 -10.04
N ARG A 205 9.97 -11.74 -10.88
CA ARG A 205 11.42 -12.00 -10.90
C ARG A 205 12.20 -10.68 -10.91
N GLY A 206 13.48 -10.75 -10.50
CA GLY A 206 14.39 -9.62 -10.46
C GLY A 206 14.24 -8.77 -9.19
N ASN A 207 14.49 -7.48 -9.32
CA ASN A 207 14.44 -6.54 -8.21
C ASN A 207 12.99 -6.10 -7.98
N VAL A 208 12.44 -6.46 -6.82
CA VAL A 208 11.06 -6.15 -6.46
C VAL A 208 11.01 -4.97 -5.50
N ALA A 209 10.30 -3.91 -5.89
CA ALA A 209 10.00 -2.78 -5.02
C ALA A 209 8.63 -3.01 -4.32
N PHE A 210 8.61 -2.88 -3.00
CA PHE A 210 7.39 -2.93 -2.20
C PHE A 210 6.93 -1.53 -1.84
N LEU A 211 5.72 -1.16 -2.24
CA LEU A 211 5.16 0.18 -2.13
C LEU A 211 3.82 0.17 -1.38
N GLY A 212 3.41 1.35 -0.93
CA GLY A 212 2.14 1.56 -0.23
C GLY A 212 2.22 1.41 1.28
N GLY A 213 1.23 1.98 1.97
CA GLY A 213 1.19 2.07 3.43
C GLY A 213 1.31 0.72 4.15
N PRO A 214 0.51 -0.29 3.82
CA PRO A 214 0.63 -1.60 4.46
C PRO A 214 2.04 -2.19 4.40
N LEU A 215 2.69 -2.14 3.24
CA LEU A 215 4.05 -2.67 3.07
C LEU A 215 5.13 -1.76 3.69
N HIS A 216 4.83 -0.48 3.93
CA HIS A 216 5.74 0.43 4.61
C HIS A 216 5.69 0.29 6.14
N PHE A 217 4.48 0.30 6.72
CA PHE A 217 4.30 0.35 8.17
C PHE A 217 4.24 -1.02 8.86
N LEU A 218 3.81 -2.08 8.12
CA LEU A 218 3.67 -3.42 8.70
C LEU A 218 4.92 -4.24 8.42
N THR A 219 5.85 -4.23 9.37
CA THR A 219 7.17 -4.87 9.23
C THR A 219 7.08 -6.37 9.03
N GLU A 220 6.08 -7.03 9.63
CA GLU A 220 5.90 -8.48 9.53
C GLU A 220 5.23 -8.93 8.22
N LEU A 221 4.62 -8.01 7.47
CA LEU A 221 4.06 -8.30 6.15
C LEU A 221 5.16 -8.52 5.08
N LYS A 222 6.27 -7.81 5.17
CA LYS A 222 7.39 -7.90 4.21
C LYS A 222 8.08 -9.27 4.20
N PRO A 223 8.52 -9.85 5.35
CA PRO A 223 9.15 -11.17 5.39
C PRO A 223 8.26 -12.27 4.81
N VAL A 224 6.97 -12.24 5.14
CA VAL A 224 5.98 -13.18 4.58
C VAL A 224 5.91 -13.05 3.06
N SER A 225 5.84 -11.82 2.53
CA SER A 225 5.84 -11.55 1.09
C SER A 225 7.09 -12.06 0.41
N TYR A 226 8.25 -11.80 1.00
CA TYR A 226 9.55 -12.19 0.45
C TYR A 226 9.76 -13.70 0.43
N THR A 227 9.41 -14.39 1.51
CA THR A 227 9.51 -15.85 1.61
C THR A 227 8.63 -16.55 0.58
N HIS A 228 7.43 -16.02 0.34
CA HIS A 228 6.49 -16.60 -0.62
C HIS A 228 6.92 -16.40 -2.07
N LEU A 229 7.48 -15.23 -2.39
CA LEU A 229 8.04 -14.96 -3.73
C LEU A 229 9.21 -15.89 -4.04
N ARG A 230 10.13 -16.12 -3.09
CA ARG A 230 11.23 -17.07 -3.26
C ARG A 230 10.78 -18.51 -3.44
N ALA A 231 9.72 -18.94 -2.74
CA ALA A 231 9.17 -20.28 -2.91
C ALA A 231 8.60 -20.51 -4.33
N HIS A 232 8.10 -19.47 -4.99
CA HIS A 232 7.64 -19.54 -6.39
C HIS A 232 8.80 -19.55 -7.40
N GLU A 233 9.95 -18.98 -7.08
CA GLU A 233 11.15 -19.06 -7.95
C GLU A 233 11.73 -20.47 -8.01
N THR A 234 11.64 -21.25 -6.94
CA THR A 234 12.20 -22.62 -6.85
C THR A 234 11.32 -23.71 -7.47
N LEU A 235 10.09 -23.41 -7.85
CA LEU A 235 9.16 -24.36 -8.49
C LEU A 235 9.22 -24.31 -10.02
N SER A 236 10.08 -23.52 -10.62
CA SER A 236 10.19 -23.32 -12.07
C SER A 236 11.55 -23.75 -12.67
N ASP A 237 12.35 -24.56 -11.95
CA ASP A 237 13.55 -25.23 -12.48
C ASP A 237 13.27 -26.69 -12.86
#